data_a3787fe394e18a989a5aecd36c3ad76b
#
_entry.id   a3787fe394e18a989a5aecd36c3ad76b
#
_cell.length_a   1.000
_cell.length_b   1.000
_cell.length_c   1.000
_cell.angle_alpha   90.00
_cell.angle_beta   90.00
_cell.angle_gamma   90.00
#
_symmetry.space_group_name_H-M   'P 1'
#
loop_
_entity.id
_entity.type
_entity.pdbx_description
1 polymer ?
#
loop_
_entity_poly.entity_id
_entity_poly.type
_entity_poly.pdbx_seq_one_letter_code
_entity_poly.pdbx_strand_id
1 'polypeptide(L)'
;MAPETTQVFAEGLYGDAAARARAIAMIDAFLATKPKQVPGLLGLVLLQMGEPAKALDVLRTTDSTDATDIEIAIWTDTGRSIRALPGFQDYIRLRGYDQLWDVSGAPDLCVRKKPGEYVCN
;
A
#
# COMPACT_ATOMS: atom_id res chain seq x y z
N MET A 1 -4.49 -18.49 5.72
CA MET A 1 -4.22 -18.49 4.27
C MET A 1 -4.07 -19.94 3.82
N ALA A 2 -4.70 -20.31 2.71
CA ALA A 2 -4.58 -21.67 2.16
C ALA A 2 -3.14 -21.93 1.69
N PRO A 3 -2.61 -23.17 1.80
CA PRO A 3 -1.24 -23.47 1.37
C PRO A 3 -0.95 -23.12 -0.09
N GLU A 4 -1.91 -23.33 -0.99
CA GLU A 4 -1.77 -22.97 -2.41
C GLU A 4 -1.61 -21.47 -2.60
N THR A 5 -2.34 -20.66 -1.83
CA THR A 5 -2.25 -19.20 -1.87
C THR A 5 -0.88 -18.74 -1.39
N THR A 6 -0.38 -19.32 -0.31
CA THR A 6 0.95 -19.02 0.21
C THR A 6 2.03 -19.35 -0.82
N GLN A 7 1.91 -20.50 -1.48
CA GLN A 7 2.85 -20.91 -2.52
C GLN A 7 2.86 -19.92 -3.69
N VAL A 8 1.68 -19.54 -4.20
CA VAL A 8 1.57 -18.59 -5.34
C VAL A 8 2.20 -17.24 -4.95
N PHE A 9 1.99 -16.76 -3.74
CA PHE A 9 2.59 -15.51 -3.30
C PHE A 9 4.12 -15.63 -3.18
N ALA A 10 4.63 -16.72 -2.63
CA ALA A 10 6.07 -16.95 -2.55
C ALA A 10 6.71 -17.00 -3.95
N GLU A 11 6.09 -17.69 -4.88
CA GLU A 11 6.54 -17.75 -6.28
C GLU A 11 6.48 -16.38 -6.95
N GLY A 12 5.45 -15.58 -6.66
CA GLY A 12 5.31 -14.22 -7.17
C GLY A 12 6.38 -13.26 -6.64
N LEU A 13 6.78 -13.43 -5.37
CA LEU A 13 7.81 -12.60 -4.74
C LEU A 13 9.22 -12.95 -5.21
N TYR A 14 9.51 -14.23 -5.41
CA TYR A 14 10.86 -14.73 -5.62
C TYR A 14 11.07 -15.43 -6.96
N GLY A 15 10.02 -15.60 -7.74
CA GLY A 15 10.06 -16.26 -9.04
C GLY A 15 10.24 -15.30 -10.20
N ASP A 16 9.89 -15.79 -11.39
CA ASP A 16 9.98 -15.01 -12.64
C ASP A 16 8.75 -14.11 -12.86
N ALA A 17 8.74 -13.41 -13.99
CA ALA A 17 7.64 -12.50 -14.36
C ALA A 17 6.30 -13.23 -14.51
N ALA A 18 6.31 -14.48 -15.02
CA ALA A 18 5.09 -15.27 -15.16
C ALA A 18 4.50 -15.66 -13.80
N ALA A 19 5.34 -16.05 -12.84
CA ALA A 19 4.92 -16.35 -11.47
C ALA A 19 4.34 -15.11 -10.79
N ARG A 20 4.97 -13.95 -10.98
CA ARG A 20 4.49 -12.66 -10.46
C ARG A 20 3.12 -12.32 -11.05
N ALA A 21 2.94 -12.46 -12.36
CA ALA A 21 1.68 -12.19 -13.01
C ALA A 21 0.55 -13.10 -12.49
N ARG A 22 0.83 -14.37 -12.21
CA ARG A 22 -0.14 -15.28 -11.61
C ARG A 22 -0.56 -14.83 -10.20
N ALA A 23 0.39 -14.39 -9.39
CA ALA A 23 0.11 -13.90 -8.04
C ALA A 23 -0.74 -12.63 -8.09
N ILE A 24 -0.41 -11.68 -8.96
CA ILE A 24 -1.19 -10.46 -9.14
C ILE A 24 -2.60 -10.78 -9.61
N ALA A 25 -2.76 -11.68 -10.57
CA ALA A 25 -4.07 -12.10 -11.07
C ALA A 25 -4.92 -12.74 -9.98
N MET A 26 -4.34 -13.53 -9.08
CA MET A 26 -5.03 -14.10 -7.93
C MET A 26 -5.53 -13.01 -6.98
N ILE A 27 -4.70 -12.02 -6.69
CA ILE A 27 -5.08 -10.90 -5.84
C ILE A 27 -6.20 -10.07 -6.51
N ASP A 28 -6.06 -9.75 -7.79
CA ASP A 28 -7.08 -9.01 -8.53
C ASP A 28 -8.43 -9.74 -8.53
N ALA A 29 -8.42 -11.06 -8.72
CA ALA A 29 -9.63 -11.87 -8.68
C ALA A 29 -10.30 -11.84 -7.28
N PHE A 30 -9.50 -11.92 -6.22
CA PHE A 30 -10.01 -11.80 -4.86
C PHE A 30 -10.64 -10.42 -4.62
N LEU A 31 -9.95 -9.34 -5.00
CA LEU A 31 -10.45 -7.98 -4.82
C LEU A 31 -11.71 -7.72 -5.65
N ALA A 32 -11.85 -8.35 -6.81
CA ALA A 32 -13.04 -8.24 -7.66
C ALA A 32 -14.30 -8.81 -6.99
N THR A 33 -14.16 -9.70 -6.01
CA THR A 33 -15.30 -10.21 -5.22
C THR A 33 -15.86 -9.16 -4.25
N LYS A 34 -15.21 -8.01 -4.12
CA LYS A 34 -15.56 -6.95 -3.16
C LYS A 34 -15.70 -7.50 -1.73
N PRO A 35 -14.64 -8.11 -1.18
CA PRO A 35 -14.68 -8.68 0.16
C PRO A 35 -14.95 -7.61 1.21
N LYS A 36 -15.62 -7.98 2.29
CA LYS A 36 -15.90 -7.06 3.40
C LYS A 36 -14.62 -6.62 4.13
N GLN A 37 -13.62 -7.49 4.16
CA GLN A 37 -12.32 -7.20 4.75
C GLN A 37 -11.23 -7.51 3.74
N VAL A 38 -10.31 -6.57 3.59
CA VAL A 38 -9.14 -6.73 2.73
C VAL A 38 -7.92 -6.74 3.64
N PRO A 39 -7.19 -7.88 3.74
CA PRO A 39 -5.99 -7.93 4.58
C PRO A 39 -4.92 -6.96 4.10
N GLY A 40 -4.32 -6.21 5.03
CA GLY A 40 -3.22 -5.30 4.72
C GLY A 40 -2.00 -6.00 4.12
N LEU A 41 -1.82 -7.28 4.43
CA LEU A 41 -0.76 -8.10 3.85
C LEU A 41 -0.80 -8.13 2.32
N LEU A 42 -1.98 -8.07 1.69
CA LEU A 42 -2.10 -8.02 0.23
C LEU A 42 -1.43 -6.77 -0.33
N GLY A 43 -1.58 -5.64 0.33
CA GLY A 43 -0.90 -4.41 -0.06
C GLY A 43 0.62 -4.54 0.02
N LEU A 44 1.12 -5.16 1.08
CA LEU A 44 2.56 -5.39 1.24
C LEU A 44 3.11 -6.31 0.14
N VAL A 45 2.41 -7.39 -0.17
CA VAL A 45 2.79 -8.32 -1.24
C VAL A 45 2.80 -7.61 -2.60
N LEU A 46 1.77 -6.81 -2.89
CA LEU A 46 1.70 -6.03 -4.13
C LEU A 46 2.86 -5.01 -4.23
N LEU A 47 3.17 -4.35 -3.13
CA LEU A 47 4.30 -3.41 -3.08
C LEU A 47 5.62 -4.11 -3.37
N GLN A 48 5.84 -5.26 -2.75
CA GLN A 48 7.04 -6.08 -2.97
C GLN A 48 7.13 -6.59 -4.42
N MET A 49 6.00 -6.81 -5.07
CA MET A 49 5.95 -7.22 -6.49
C MET A 49 6.05 -6.06 -7.48
N GLY A 50 6.25 -4.83 -7.00
CA GLY A 50 6.41 -3.68 -7.88
C GLY A 50 5.11 -3.10 -8.41
N GLU A 51 4.01 -3.25 -7.66
CA GLU A 51 2.68 -2.74 -7.99
C GLU A 51 2.23 -1.68 -6.98
N PRO A 52 2.90 -0.49 -6.92
CA PRO A 52 2.60 0.50 -5.89
C PRO A 52 1.19 1.08 -5.99
N ALA A 53 0.65 1.26 -7.20
CA ALA A 53 -0.71 1.78 -7.37
C ALA A 53 -1.76 0.82 -6.82
N LYS A 54 -1.61 -0.49 -7.09
CA LYS A 54 -2.50 -1.51 -6.53
C LYS A 54 -2.36 -1.60 -5.01
N ALA A 55 -1.14 -1.50 -4.51
CA ALA A 55 -0.88 -1.48 -3.07
C ALA A 55 -1.57 -0.29 -2.39
N LEU A 56 -1.52 0.89 -3.00
CA LEU A 56 -2.20 2.07 -2.48
C LEU A 56 -3.73 1.90 -2.47
N ASP A 57 -4.30 1.28 -3.51
CA ASP A 57 -5.73 0.97 -3.55
C ASP A 57 -6.15 0.02 -2.42
N VAL A 58 -5.34 -0.98 -2.12
CA VAL A 58 -5.58 -1.87 -0.97
C VAL A 58 -5.55 -1.08 0.34
N LEU A 59 -4.59 -0.19 0.50
CA LEU A 59 -4.48 0.67 1.69
C LEU A 59 -5.73 1.53 1.92
N ARG A 60 -6.32 2.03 0.85
CA ARG A 60 -7.53 2.86 0.94
C ARG A 60 -8.75 2.08 1.40
N THR A 61 -8.78 0.78 1.14
CA THR A 61 -9.92 -0.09 1.44
C THR A 61 -9.73 -0.90 2.71
N THR A 62 -8.49 -1.01 3.21
CA THR A 62 -8.17 -1.77 4.41
C THR A 62 -8.48 -0.96 5.67
N ASP A 63 -9.07 -1.62 6.66
CA ASP A 63 -9.23 -1.03 7.99
C ASP A 63 -7.87 -0.65 8.59
N SER A 64 -7.81 0.47 9.30
CA SER A 64 -6.57 0.97 9.91
C SER A 64 -5.92 -0.02 10.87
N THR A 65 -6.70 -0.90 11.51
CA THR A 65 -6.17 -1.95 12.40
C THR A 65 -5.41 -3.03 11.63
N ASP A 66 -5.86 -3.36 10.42
CA ASP A 66 -5.25 -4.39 9.58
C ASP A 66 -4.17 -3.82 8.64
N ALA A 67 -4.02 -2.52 8.61
CA ALA A 67 -3.10 -1.84 7.71
C ALA A 67 -1.70 -1.62 8.31
N THR A 68 -1.47 -1.97 9.57
CA THR A 68 -0.26 -1.61 10.30
C THR A 68 1.03 -2.02 9.58
N ASP A 69 1.10 -3.23 9.08
CA ASP A 69 2.31 -3.75 8.43
C ASP A 69 2.67 -2.95 7.18
N ILE A 70 1.67 -2.66 6.35
CA ILE A 70 1.91 -1.89 5.12
C ILE A 70 2.09 -0.41 5.41
N GLU A 71 1.44 0.14 6.42
CA GLU A 71 1.67 1.53 6.83
C GLU A 71 3.09 1.74 7.30
N ILE A 72 3.68 0.79 8.01
CA ILE A 72 5.10 0.85 8.36
C ILE A 72 5.95 0.83 7.09
N ALA A 73 5.65 -0.07 6.16
CA ALA A 73 6.41 -0.21 4.90
C ALA A 73 6.37 1.06 4.04
N ILE A 74 5.29 1.85 4.09
CA ILE A 74 5.18 3.12 3.37
C ILE A 74 6.34 4.07 3.71
N TRP A 75 6.80 4.06 4.96
CA TRP A 75 7.83 4.98 5.45
C TRP A 75 9.25 4.45 5.33
N THR A 76 9.43 3.30 4.68
CA THR A 76 10.73 2.72 4.34
C THR A 76 11.11 3.06 2.90
N ASP A 77 12.32 2.68 2.49
CA ASP A 77 12.76 2.83 1.09
C ASP A 77 11.86 2.08 0.11
N THR A 78 11.34 0.92 0.52
CA THR A 78 10.40 0.14 -0.30
C THR A 78 9.11 0.91 -0.58
N GLY A 79 8.68 1.76 0.32
CA GLY A 79 7.47 2.57 0.18
C GLY A 79 7.63 3.83 -0.68
N ARG A 80 8.84 4.16 -1.13
CA ARG A 80 9.08 5.38 -1.91
C ARG A 80 8.21 5.45 -3.17
N SER A 81 7.99 4.34 -3.84
CA SER A 81 7.16 4.28 -5.05
C SER A 81 5.69 4.61 -4.76
N ILE A 82 5.18 4.25 -3.58
CA ILE A 82 3.84 4.64 -3.14
C ILE A 82 3.79 6.14 -2.84
N ARG A 83 4.76 6.65 -2.09
CA ARG A 83 4.82 8.07 -1.71
C ARG A 83 4.90 9.00 -2.91
N ALA A 84 5.47 8.53 -4.02
CA ALA A 84 5.59 9.28 -5.27
C ALA A 84 4.31 9.31 -6.10
N LEU A 85 3.31 8.50 -5.78
CA LEU A 85 2.06 8.43 -6.55
C LEU A 85 1.22 9.70 -6.32
N PRO A 86 0.56 10.22 -7.37
CA PRO A 86 -0.37 11.35 -7.20
C PRO A 86 -1.48 11.09 -6.18
N GLY A 87 -1.95 9.85 -6.08
CA GLY A 87 -2.99 9.45 -5.15
C GLY A 87 -2.55 9.38 -3.69
N PHE A 88 -1.25 9.51 -3.40
CA PHE A 88 -0.76 9.44 -2.01
C PHE A 88 -1.28 10.60 -1.17
N GLN A 89 -1.47 11.79 -1.76
CA GLN A 89 -2.06 12.93 -1.06
C GLN A 89 -3.49 12.63 -0.58
N ASP A 90 -4.29 11.92 -1.39
CA ASP A 90 -5.64 11.50 -0.99
C ASP A 90 -5.60 10.51 0.17
N TYR A 91 -4.61 9.60 0.17
CA TYR A 91 -4.40 8.68 1.27
C TYR A 91 -4.04 9.44 2.57
N ILE A 92 -3.16 10.43 2.50
CA ILE A 92 -2.81 11.29 3.63
C ILE A 92 -4.08 11.92 4.23
N ARG A 93 -4.95 12.47 3.39
CA ARG A 93 -6.23 13.07 3.82
C ARG A 93 -7.16 12.04 4.42
N LEU A 94 -7.27 10.87 3.80
CA LEU A 94 -8.13 9.79 4.29
C LEU A 94 -7.76 9.39 5.73
N ARG A 95 -6.47 9.35 6.04
CA ARG A 95 -5.97 8.99 7.36
C ARG A 95 -5.97 10.17 8.35
N GLY A 96 -6.25 11.39 7.91
CA GLY A 96 -6.20 12.57 8.76
C GLY A 96 -4.79 13.05 9.07
N TYR A 97 -3.78 12.57 8.38
CA TYR A 97 -2.38 12.96 8.59
C TYR A 97 -2.14 14.42 8.25
N ASP A 98 -2.81 14.95 7.23
CA ASP A 98 -2.72 16.36 6.86
C ASP A 98 -3.09 17.29 8.02
N GLN A 99 -4.16 17.00 8.74
CA GLN A 99 -4.61 17.78 9.89
C GLN A 99 -3.62 17.65 11.06
N LEU A 100 -3.15 16.42 11.32
CA LEU A 100 -2.16 16.18 12.36
C LEU A 100 -0.85 16.93 12.06
N TRP A 101 -0.37 16.84 10.84
CA TRP A 101 0.90 17.45 10.43
C TRP A 101 0.83 18.97 10.36
N ASP A 102 -0.34 19.54 10.04
CA ASP A 102 -0.53 20.99 10.09
C ASP A 102 -0.32 21.55 11.50
N VAL A 103 -0.59 20.75 12.52
CA VAL A 103 -0.43 21.14 13.92
C VAL A 103 0.94 20.73 14.48
N SER A 104 1.36 19.50 14.23
CA SER A 104 2.52 18.88 14.88
C SER A 104 3.78 18.80 14.00
N GLY A 105 3.67 19.13 12.71
CA GLY A 105 4.75 18.95 11.74
C GLY A 105 4.72 17.58 11.06
N ALA A 106 5.18 17.56 9.80
CA ALA A 106 5.26 16.35 9.00
C ALA A 106 6.50 15.52 9.36
N PRO A 107 6.51 14.21 9.05
CA PRO A 107 7.74 13.40 9.14
C PRO A 107 8.80 13.91 8.17
N ASP A 108 10.05 13.54 8.40
CA ASP A 108 11.22 14.05 7.65
C ASP A 108 11.12 13.80 6.14
N LEU A 109 10.41 12.76 5.73
CA LEU A 109 10.24 12.41 4.32
C LEU A 109 9.23 13.29 3.58
N CYS A 110 8.47 14.13 4.29
CA CYS A 110 7.39 14.92 3.73
C CYS A 110 7.64 16.43 3.91
N VAL A 111 7.30 17.20 2.88
CA VAL A 111 7.41 18.66 2.89
C VAL A 111 6.02 19.26 2.70
N ARG A 112 5.66 20.21 3.57
CA ARG A 112 4.43 20.97 3.45
C ARG A 112 4.54 21.98 2.32
N LYS A 113 3.64 21.91 1.35
CA LYS A 113 3.54 22.89 0.26
C LYS A 113 2.62 24.05 0.61
N LYS A 114 1.50 23.75 1.24
CA LYS A 114 0.55 24.69 1.81
C LYS A 114 -0.24 23.94 2.89
N PRO A 115 -1.08 24.64 3.72
CA PRO A 115 -1.90 23.93 4.70
C PRO A 115 -2.70 22.79 4.08
N GLY A 116 -2.57 21.61 4.67
CA GLY A 116 -3.24 20.39 4.21
C GLY A 116 -2.64 19.72 2.98
N GLU A 117 -1.56 20.25 2.39
CA GLU A 117 -0.93 19.69 1.20
C GLU A 117 0.54 19.34 1.47
N TYR A 118 0.89 18.07 1.27
CA TYR A 118 2.21 17.54 1.54
C TYR A 118 2.74 16.74 0.36
N VAL A 119 4.03 16.83 0.11
CA VAL A 119 4.76 16.01 -0.85
C VAL A 119 5.78 15.19 -0.08
N CYS A 120 5.75 13.88 -0.26
CA CYS A 120 6.63 12.93 0.42
C CYS A 120 7.62 12.31 -0.58
N ASN A 121 8.85 12.18 -0.12
CA ASN A 121 9.93 11.61 -0.95
C ASN A 121 10.09 10.12 -0.67
#